data_b02d276ddc111da064470b70d35e44ae
#
_entry.id   b02d276ddc111da064470b70d35e44ae
#
_cell.length_a   1.000
_cell.length_b   1.000
_cell.length_c   1.000
_cell.angle_alpha   90.00
_cell.angle_beta   90.00
_cell.angle_gamma   90.00
#
_symmetry.space_group_name_H-M   'P 1'
#
loop_
_entity.id
_entity.type
_entity.pdbx_description
1 polymer ?
#
loop_
_entity_poly.entity_id
_entity_poly.type
_entity_poly.pdbx_seq_one_letter_code
_entity_poly.pdbx_strand_id
1 'polypeptide(L)'
;DSLVGPARGSATGFLSCYLLGITQLDPIQWNLPHWRHLTETRPELPDIDFDTQATRRKQILQAVKDVFGSDNVLNIATFGTEGSKSSCLTACRGYRSEEFPDGIDSDIAQYLTSMIPSERGQLWSLSDVVYGNKEKDRKPVSLFVKEVSQYEGLLEIMLNIEGMINKRSIHASGVYIY
;
A
#
# COMPACT_ATOMS: atom_id res chain seq x y z
N ASP A 1 3.36 -0.91 31.87
CA ASP A 1 2.13 -1.64 31.54
C ASP A 1 1.45 -0.96 30.35
N SER A 2 0.98 -1.75 29.39
CA SER A 2 0.20 -1.29 28.24
C SER A 2 -0.98 -2.22 28.04
N LEU A 3 -2.10 -1.68 27.58
CA LEU A 3 -3.22 -2.50 27.15
C LEU A 3 -2.83 -3.21 25.85
N VAL A 4 -3.14 -4.50 25.79
CA VAL A 4 -2.95 -5.35 24.60
C VAL A 4 -4.29 -5.93 24.21
N GLY A 5 -4.61 -5.94 22.92
CA GLY A 5 -5.83 -6.53 22.41
C GLY A 5 -5.86 -8.04 22.63
N PRO A 6 -7.06 -8.64 22.77
CA PRO A 6 -7.21 -10.06 23.12
C PRO A 6 -6.81 -11.01 22.00
N ALA A 7 -6.93 -10.58 20.76
CA ALA A 7 -6.59 -11.37 19.58
C ALA A 7 -6.73 -10.56 18.29
N ARG A 8 -5.92 -10.85 17.29
CA ARG A 8 -6.01 -10.25 15.97
C ARG A 8 -5.45 -11.18 14.88
N GLY A 9 -5.96 -11.01 13.65
CA GLY A 9 -5.44 -11.69 12.47
C GLY A 9 -5.65 -13.21 12.51
N SER A 10 -4.83 -13.94 11.74
CA SER A 10 -4.89 -15.39 11.63
C SER A 10 -4.45 -16.12 12.91
N ALA A 11 -3.58 -15.51 13.72
CA ALA A 11 -3.12 -16.05 14.99
C ALA A 11 -4.25 -16.35 15.99
N THR A 12 -5.40 -15.67 15.86
CA THR A 12 -6.61 -15.89 16.68
C THR A 12 -7.13 -17.32 16.60
N GLY A 13 -7.03 -17.98 15.44
CA GLY A 13 -7.48 -19.35 15.23
C GLY A 13 -6.48 -20.43 15.62
N PHE A 14 -5.31 -20.07 16.16
CA PHE A 14 -4.23 -21.01 16.40
C PHE A 14 -4.06 -21.33 17.90
N LEU A 15 -4.30 -22.60 18.27
CA LEU A 15 -4.31 -23.04 19.65
C LEU A 15 -2.98 -22.76 20.38
N SER A 16 -1.83 -22.92 19.70
CA SER A 16 -0.52 -22.62 20.29
C SER A 16 -0.38 -21.16 20.70
N CYS A 17 -0.94 -20.23 19.93
CA CYS A 17 -0.93 -18.81 20.29
C CYS A 17 -1.75 -18.54 21.56
N TYR A 18 -2.86 -19.23 21.73
CA TYR A 18 -3.67 -19.17 22.96
C TYR A 18 -2.91 -19.77 24.16
N LEU A 19 -2.35 -20.97 24.00
CA LEU A 19 -1.59 -21.65 25.09
C LEU A 19 -0.34 -20.88 25.51
N LEU A 20 0.31 -20.17 24.58
CA LEU A 20 1.45 -19.30 24.86
C LEU A 20 1.05 -17.92 25.42
N GLY A 21 -0.25 -17.63 25.54
CA GLY A 21 -0.73 -16.34 26.01
C GLY A 21 -0.58 -15.20 24.99
N ILE A 22 -0.29 -15.50 23.72
CA ILE A 22 -0.22 -14.51 22.63
C ILE A 22 -1.62 -14.00 22.30
N THR A 23 -2.60 -14.89 22.29
CA THR A 23 -4.02 -14.56 22.16
C THR A 23 -4.77 -14.94 23.42
N GLN A 24 -5.90 -14.27 23.70
CA GLN A 24 -6.72 -14.50 24.91
C GLN A 24 -8.06 -15.18 24.60
N LEU A 25 -8.30 -15.50 23.32
CA LEU A 25 -9.50 -16.20 22.86
C LEU A 25 -9.16 -17.66 22.60
N ASP A 26 -9.91 -18.58 23.25
CA ASP A 26 -9.77 -20.02 23.01
C ASP A 26 -10.36 -20.38 21.63
N PRO A 27 -9.51 -20.78 20.65
CA PRO A 27 -9.99 -21.05 19.30
C PRO A 27 -10.88 -22.31 19.22
N ILE A 28 -10.79 -23.23 20.17
CA ILE A 28 -11.64 -24.43 20.22
C ILE A 28 -13.03 -24.05 20.72
N GLN A 29 -13.10 -23.30 21.81
CA GLN A 29 -14.37 -22.82 22.37
C GLN A 29 -15.19 -22.02 21.34
N TRP A 30 -14.51 -21.18 20.55
CA TRP A 30 -15.15 -20.31 19.58
C TRP A 30 -15.19 -20.90 18.16
N ASN A 31 -14.73 -22.13 17.97
CA ASN A 31 -14.68 -22.83 16.67
C ASN A 31 -14.02 -21.95 15.58
N LEU A 32 -12.87 -21.36 15.89
CA LEU A 32 -12.16 -20.46 14.99
C LEU A 32 -11.39 -21.23 13.92
N PRO A 33 -11.22 -20.68 12.70
CA PRO A 33 -10.64 -21.37 11.57
C PRO A 33 -9.10 -21.52 11.71
N HIS A 34 -8.63 -22.67 12.18
CA HIS A 34 -7.20 -22.98 12.36
C HIS A 34 -6.42 -23.04 11.04
N TRP A 35 -7.08 -23.38 9.92
CA TRP A 35 -6.46 -23.49 8.58
C TRP A 35 -6.01 -22.15 7.99
N ARG A 36 -6.38 -21.04 8.58
CA ARG A 36 -5.92 -19.69 8.16
C ARG A 36 -4.51 -19.34 8.63
N HIS A 37 -3.93 -20.12 9.51
CA HIS A 37 -2.63 -19.90 10.10
C HIS A 37 -1.58 -20.82 9.46
N LEU A 38 -0.92 -21.67 10.22
CA LEU A 38 0.12 -22.57 9.75
C LEU A 38 -0.50 -23.94 9.34
N THR A 39 -0.29 -24.36 8.09
CA THR A 39 -0.72 -25.66 7.56
C THR A 39 0.38 -26.27 6.69
N GLU A 40 0.28 -27.56 6.37
CA GLU A 40 1.22 -28.24 5.46
C GLU A 40 1.30 -27.58 4.08
N THR A 41 0.18 -27.01 3.61
CA THR A 41 0.09 -26.29 2.33
C THR A 41 0.58 -24.83 2.42
N ARG A 42 0.77 -24.31 3.63
CA ARG A 42 1.27 -22.96 3.91
C ARG A 42 2.31 -23.01 5.03
N PRO A 43 3.54 -23.46 4.73
CA PRO A 43 4.59 -23.64 5.72
C PRO A 43 5.31 -22.34 6.12
N GLU A 44 4.86 -21.19 5.66
CA GLU A 44 5.45 -19.88 5.99
C GLU A 44 5.30 -19.57 7.48
N LEU A 45 6.31 -18.94 8.05
CA LEU A 45 6.24 -18.46 9.43
C LEU A 45 5.08 -17.44 9.54
N PRO A 46 4.23 -17.58 10.55
CA PRO A 46 3.08 -16.68 10.73
C PRO A 46 3.55 -15.30 11.13
N ASP A 47 2.87 -14.30 10.62
CA ASP A 47 2.86 -12.96 11.20
C ASP A 47 1.94 -12.93 12.42
N ILE A 48 2.37 -12.23 13.45
CA ILE A 48 1.59 -12.06 14.68
C ILE A 48 1.30 -10.58 14.87
N ASP A 49 0.01 -10.27 14.78
CA ASP A 49 -0.50 -8.92 14.98
C ASP A 49 -0.90 -8.68 16.44
N PHE A 50 -0.46 -7.56 16.99
CA PHE A 50 -0.89 -7.09 18.30
C PHE A 50 -1.53 -5.71 18.21
N ASP A 51 -2.72 -5.58 18.78
CA ASP A 51 -3.29 -4.26 19.06
C ASP A 51 -2.75 -3.77 20.40
N THR A 52 -2.14 -2.60 20.39
CA THR A 52 -1.55 -2.00 21.57
C THR A 52 -1.96 -0.55 21.72
N GLN A 53 -1.81 0.01 22.93
CA GLN A 53 -2.10 1.40 23.19
C GLN A 53 -1.19 2.33 22.38
N ALA A 54 -1.78 3.14 21.50
CA ALA A 54 -1.04 4.00 20.55
C ALA A 54 -0.02 4.93 21.23
N THR A 55 -0.37 5.49 22.39
CA THR A 55 0.51 6.36 23.17
C THR A 55 1.76 5.65 23.72
N ARG A 56 1.73 4.33 23.82
CA ARG A 56 2.82 3.48 24.33
C ARG A 56 3.68 2.83 23.26
N ARG A 57 3.38 3.05 21.98
CA ARG A 57 4.05 2.38 20.84
C ARG A 57 5.58 2.47 20.91
N LYS A 58 6.14 3.66 21.20
CA LYS A 58 7.60 3.83 21.31
C LYS A 58 8.22 3.01 22.44
N GLN A 59 7.54 2.93 23.57
CA GLN A 59 7.99 2.17 24.74
C GLN A 59 7.92 0.67 24.49
N ILE A 60 6.87 0.19 23.79
CA ILE A 60 6.72 -1.20 23.40
C ILE A 60 7.84 -1.59 22.44
N LEU A 61 8.11 -0.78 21.42
CA LEU A 61 9.20 -1.02 20.48
C LEU A 61 10.56 -1.04 21.19
N GLN A 62 10.79 -0.16 22.15
CA GLN A 62 12.01 -0.19 22.96
C GLN A 62 12.11 -1.46 23.78
N ALA A 63 11.03 -1.89 24.42
CA ALA A 63 11.02 -3.15 25.20
C ALA A 63 11.33 -4.37 24.31
N VAL A 64 10.83 -4.40 23.09
CA VAL A 64 11.17 -5.45 22.10
C VAL A 64 12.68 -5.43 21.80
N LYS A 65 13.26 -4.24 21.59
CA LYS A 65 14.71 -4.08 21.36
C LYS A 65 15.55 -4.48 22.57
N ASP A 66 15.04 -4.20 23.78
CA ASP A 66 15.74 -4.57 25.02
C ASP A 66 15.80 -6.10 25.22
N VAL A 67 14.76 -6.82 24.73
CA VAL A 67 14.69 -8.29 24.81
C VAL A 67 15.51 -8.97 23.71
N PHE A 68 15.37 -8.53 22.46
CA PHE A 68 15.96 -9.19 21.28
C PHE A 68 17.28 -8.58 20.83
N GLY A 69 17.66 -7.43 21.36
CA GLY A 69 18.80 -6.65 20.90
C GLY A 69 18.41 -5.64 19.82
N SER A 70 19.00 -4.44 19.90
CA SER A 70 18.67 -3.35 18.96
C SER A 70 19.01 -3.67 17.51
N ASP A 71 20.04 -4.47 17.28
CA ASP A 71 20.51 -4.85 15.93
C ASP A 71 19.62 -5.94 15.31
N ASN A 72 18.90 -6.68 16.13
CA ASN A 72 18.01 -7.76 15.69
C ASN A 72 16.56 -7.29 15.45
N VAL A 73 16.23 -6.03 15.76
CA VAL A 73 14.88 -5.47 15.59
C VAL A 73 14.92 -4.36 14.54
N LEU A 74 14.51 -4.70 13.34
CA LEU A 74 14.57 -3.80 12.19
C LEU A 74 13.20 -3.22 11.84
N ASN A 75 13.18 -1.95 11.45
CA ASN A 75 11.99 -1.36 10.87
C ASN A 75 11.85 -1.81 9.41
N ILE A 76 10.63 -2.17 9.02
CA ILE A 76 10.31 -2.53 7.65
C ILE A 76 10.28 -1.26 6.80
N ALA A 77 11.06 -1.24 5.73
CA ALA A 77 11.01 -0.17 4.73
C ALA A 77 9.81 -0.40 3.80
N THR A 78 9.13 0.70 3.46
CA THR A 78 8.07 0.71 2.46
C THR A 78 8.43 1.66 1.33
N PHE A 79 8.01 1.32 0.13
CA PHE A 79 8.20 2.14 -1.06
C PHE A 79 6.85 2.64 -1.55
N GLY A 80 6.72 3.96 -1.67
CA GLY A 80 5.58 4.56 -2.35
C GLY A 80 5.88 4.63 -3.84
N THR A 81 4.87 4.37 -4.67
CA THR A 81 4.96 4.45 -6.12
C THR A 81 4.06 5.56 -6.67
N GLU A 82 4.40 6.04 -7.84
CA GLU A 82 3.55 6.96 -8.59
C GLU A 82 2.28 6.21 -9.04
N GLY A 83 1.12 6.67 -8.57
CA GLY A 83 -0.16 6.20 -9.08
C GLY A 83 -0.62 7.02 -10.29
N SER A 84 -1.74 6.67 -10.91
CA SER A 84 -2.21 7.30 -12.16
C SER A 84 -2.34 8.83 -12.09
N LYS A 85 -2.94 9.38 -11.00
CA LYS A 85 -3.05 10.84 -10.84
C LYS A 85 -1.71 11.51 -10.57
N SER A 86 -0.87 10.91 -9.72
CA SER A 86 0.44 11.51 -9.41
C SER A 86 1.37 11.44 -10.61
N SER A 87 1.33 10.37 -11.41
CA SER A 87 2.08 10.26 -12.67
C SER A 87 1.68 11.36 -13.66
N CYS A 88 0.37 11.62 -13.79
CA CYS A 88 -0.13 12.70 -14.63
C CYS A 88 0.40 14.06 -14.16
N LEU A 89 0.30 14.38 -12.87
CA LEU A 89 0.79 15.65 -12.32
C LEU A 89 2.31 15.79 -12.47
N THR A 90 3.06 14.71 -12.21
CA THR A 90 4.52 14.71 -12.32
C THR A 90 4.97 14.88 -13.77
N ALA A 91 4.31 14.18 -14.71
CA ALA A 91 4.58 14.31 -16.13
C ALA A 91 4.30 15.75 -16.62
N CYS A 92 3.14 16.32 -16.28
CA CYS A 92 2.78 17.69 -16.66
C CYS A 92 3.80 18.71 -16.13
N ARG A 93 4.21 18.57 -14.88
CA ARG A 93 5.21 19.45 -14.26
C ARG A 93 6.58 19.34 -14.93
N GLY A 94 6.97 18.13 -15.33
CA GLY A 94 8.24 17.84 -15.99
C GLY A 94 8.26 18.08 -17.50
N TYR A 95 7.09 18.19 -18.13
CA TYR A 95 6.97 18.37 -19.57
C TYR A 95 7.66 19.65 -20.04
N ARG A 96 8.39 19.56 -21.15
CA ARG A 96 9.07 20.72 -21.76
C ARG A 96 8.89 20.67 -23.26
N SER A 97 8.49 21.81 -23.83
CA SER A 97 8.44 22.08 -25.26
C SER A 97 8.67 23.56 -25.51
N GLU A 98 8.76 23.97 -26.77
CA GLU A 98 8.86 25.38 -27.13
C GLU A 98 7.67 26.21 -26.60
N GLU A 99 6.47 25.62 -26.63
CA GLU A 99 5.24 26.24 -26.15
C GLU A 99 5.11 26.19 -24.62
N PHE A 100 5.67 25.17 -23.96
CA PHE A 100 5.58 24.94 -22.52
C PHE A 100 6.98 24.84 -21.88
N PRO A 101 7.78 25.93 -21.86
CA PRO A 101 9.14 25.91 -21.35
C PRO A 101 9.23 25.64 -19.84
N ASP A 102 8.20 26.00 -19.07
CA ASP A 102 8.12 25.84 -17.63
C ASP A 102 7.25 24.65 -17.18
N GLY A 103 6.76 23.86 -18.13
CA GLY A 103 5.82 22.77 -17.90
C GLY A 103 4.38 23.14 -18.20
N ILE A 104 3.50 22.14 -18.13
CA ILE A 104 2.07 22.34 -18.30
C ILE A 104 1.49 22.93 -17.02
N ASP A 105 0.63 23.92 -17.18
CA ASP A 105 -0.03 24.63 -16.07
C ASP A 105 -0.73 23.67 -15.09
N SER A 106 -0.70 24.04 -13.81
CA SER A 106 -1.29 23.27 -12.72
C SER A 106 -2.78 23.00 -12.90
N ASP A 107 -3.54 23.98 -13.42
CA ASP A 107 -4.99 23.84 -13.60
C ASP A 107 -5.31 22.85 -14.71
N ILE A 108 -4.53 22.88 -15.79
CA ILE A 108 -4.61 21.91 -16.88
C ILE A 108 -4.26 20.51 -16.35
N ALA A 109 -3.19 20.37 -15.58
CA ALA A 109 -2.79 19.11 -14.96
C ALA A 109 -3.88 18.56 -14.04
N GLN A 110 -4.51 19.39 -13.22
CA GLN A 110 -5.64 19.00 -12.37
C GLN A 110 -6.87 18.60 -13.20
N TYR A 111 -7.17 19.32 -14.26
CA TYR A 111 -8.24 18.96 -15.18
C TYR A 111 -8.03 17.59 -15.80
N LEU A 112 -6.82 17.28 -16.30
CA LEU A 112 -6.48 15.96 -16.83
C LEU A 112 -6.67 14.87 -15.77
N THR A 113 -6.19 15.08 -14.53
CA THR A 113 -6.35 14.09 -13.46
C THR A 113 -7.81 13.88 -13.04
N SER A 114 -8.68 14.88 -13.23
CA SER A 114 -10.10 14.76 -12.89
C SER A 114 -10.85 13.77 -13.77
N MET A 115 -10.34 13.49 -14.97
CA MET A 115 -10.92 12.52 -15.92
C MET A 115 -10.53 11.06 -15.58
N ILE A 116 -9.58 10.83 -14.67
CA ILE A 116 -9.17 9.47 -14.28
C ILE A 116 -10.24 8.88 -13.37
N PRO A 117 -10.94 7.80 -13.79
CA PRO A 117 -12.00 7.22 -12.99
C PRO A 117 -11.50 6.53 -11.73
N SER A 118 -12.40 6.38 -10.77
CA SER A 118 -12.19 5.54 -9.60
C SER A 118 -13.32 4.55 -9.43
N GLU A 119 -12.97 3.36 -8.94
CA GLU A 119 -13.93 2.32 -8.63
C GLU A 119 -13.64 1.78 -7.23
N ARG A 120 -14.66 1.72 -6.37
CA ARG A 120 -14.55 1.27 -4.97
C ARG A 120 -13.41 1.97 -4.20
N GLY A 121 -13.20 3.27 -4.48
CA GLY A 121 -12.15 4.07 -3.84
C GLY A 121 -10.75 3.89 -4.42
N GLN A 122 -10.57 3.05 -5.44
CA GLN A 122 -9.30 2.87 -6.14
C GLN A 122 -9.33 3.53 -7.52
N LEU A 123 -8.30 4.28 -7.84
CA LEU A 123 -8.13 4.88 -9.16
C LEU A 123 -7.82 3.79 -10.20
N TRP A 124 -8.30 3.99 -11.43
CA TRP A 124 -7.87 3.17 -12.55
C TRP A 124 -6.40 3.43 -12.86
N SER A 125 -5.68 2.39 -13.34
CA SER A 125 -4.34 2.59 -13.92
C SER A 125 -4.44 3.44 -15.20
N LEU A 126 -3.38 4.15 -15.54
CA LEU A 126 -3.33 4.90 -16.80
C LEU A 126 -3.50 3.96 -18.01
N SER A 127 -2.97 2.75 -17.93
CA SER A 127 -3.18 1.72 -18.95
C SER A 127 -4.67 1.40 -19.14
N ASP A 128 -5.44 1.21 -18.05
CA ASP A 128 -6.88 0.97 -18.12
C ASP A 128 -7.63 2.20 -18.67
N VAL A 129 -7.18 3.43 -18.31
CA VAL A 129 -7.75 4.69 -18.81
C VAL A 129 -7.54 4.86 -20.32
N VAL A 130 -6.37 4.51 -20.81
CA VAL A 130 -5.98 4.72 -22.23
C VAL A 130 -6.48 3.61 -23.13
N TYR A 131 -6.27 2.36 -22.74
CA TYR A 131 -6.54 1.19 -23.58
C TYR A 131 -7.81 0.44 -23.20
N GLY A 132 -8.36 0.72 -22.02
CA GLY A 132 -9.43 -0.06 -21.42
C GLY A 132 -8.92 -1.38 -20.85
N ASN A 133 -9.82 -2.13 -20.22
CA ASN A 133 -9.53 -3.44 -19.65
C ASN A 133 -10.76 -4.34 -19.77
N LYS A 134 -10.72 -5.33 -20.63
CA LYS A 134 -11.84 -6.24 -20.88
C LYS A 134 -12.21 -7.10 -19.68
N GLU A 135 -11.21 -7.53 -18.92
CA GLU A 135 -11.44 -8.37 -17.73
C GLU A 135 -12.18 -7.62 -16.62
N LYS A 136 -11.97 -6.30 -16.54
CA LYS A 136 -12.61 -5.41 -15.57
C LYS A 136 -13.81 -4.65 -16.17
N ASP A 137 -14.21 -4.99 -17.40
CA ASP A 137 -15.27 -4.27 -18.14
C ASP A 137 -15.05 -2.74 -18.20
N ARG A 138 -13.79 -2.32 -18.38
CA ARG A 138 -13.40 -0.92 -18.50
C ARG A 138 -13.18 -0.53 -19.94
N LYS A 139 -13.87 0.53 -20.37
CA LYS A 139 -13.66 1.13 -21.69
C LYS A 139 -12.65 2.28 -21.60
N PRO A 140 -11.88 2.53 -22.68
CA PRO A 140 -10.98 3.68 -22.73
C PRO A 140 -11.72 4.99 -22.45
N VAL A 141 -11.08 5.90 -21.72
CA VAL A 141 -11.61 7.23 -21.47
C VAL A 141 -11.21 8.15 -22.63
N SER A 142 -12.01 8.14 -23.68
CA SER A 142 -11.69 8.84 -24.95
C SER A 142 -11.40 10.32 -24.77
N LEU A 143 -12.08 10.98 -23.84
CA LEU A 143 -11.84 12.40 -23.53
C LEU A 143 -10.44 12.61 -22.97
N PHE A 144 -10.00 11.79 -22.00
CA PHE A 144 -8.64 11.86 -21.44
C PHE A 144 -7.58 11.69 -22.53
N VAL A 145 -7.74 10.64 -23.36
CA VAL A 145 -6.80 10.37 -24.46
C VAL A 145 -6.74 11.57 -25.43
N LYS A 146 -7.90 12.12 -25.81
CA LYS A 146 -7.98 13.28 -26.72
C LYS A 146 -7.25 14.50 -26.12
N GLU A 147 -7.53 14.83 -24.86
CA GLU A 147 -6.93 16.01 -24.21
C GLU A 147 -5.41 15.85 -24.02
N VAL A 148 -4.94 14.67 -23.60
CA VAL A 148 -3.50 14.43 -23.43
C VAL A 148 -2.77 14.40 -24.77
N SER A 149 -3.41 13.93 -25.84
CA SER A 149 -2.80 13.86 -27.19
C SER A 149 -2.50 15.24 -27.80
N GLN A 150 -2.99 16.33 -27.21
CA GLN A 150 -2.60 17.68 -27.61
C GLN A 150 -1.15 18.02 -27.25
N TYR A 151 -0.55 17.27 -26.34
CA TYR A 151 0.82 17.45 -25.85
C TYR A 151 1.67 16.26 -26.36
N GLU A 152 2.51 16.51 -27.34
CA GLU A 152 3.32 15.47 -27.98
C GLU A 152 4.20 14.72 -26.96
N GLY A 153 4.09 13.39 -26.92
CA GLY A 153 4.87 12.52 -26.02
C GLY A 153 4.43 12.53 -24.53
N LEU A 154 3.51 13.41 -24.12
CA LEU A 154 3.10 13.50 -22.71
C LEU A 154 2.49 12.18 -22.19
N LEU A 155 1.67 11.52 -23.01
CA LEU A 155 1.03 10.26 -22.64
C LEU A 155 2.06 9.15 -22.37
N GLU A 156 3.09 9.05 -23.19
CA GLU A 156 4.17 8.09 -23.02
C GLU A 156 4.93 8.36 -21.71
N ILE A 157 5.24 9.62 -21.42
CA ILE A 157 5.88 10.03 -20.17
C ILE A 157 5.01 9.63 -18.97
N MET A 158 3.71 9.87 -19.00
CA MET A 158 2.78 9.49 -17.94
C MET A 158 2.78 7.98 -17.68
N LEU A 159 2.69 7.17 -18.75
CA LEU A 159 2.69 5.70 -18.67
C LEU A 159 4.01 5.16 -18.14
N ASN A 160 5.13 5.76 -18.50
CA ASN A 160 6.45 5.35 -18.01
C ASN A 160 6.70 5.73 -16.54
N ILE A 161 6.08 6.80 -16.04
CA ILE A 161 6.19 7.22 -14.65
C ILE A 161 5.30 6.38 -13.73
N GLU A 162 4.13 5.91 -14.20
CA GLU A 162 3.21 5.13 -13.36
C GLU A 162 3.90 3.86 -12.84
N GLY A 163 3.83 3.64 -11.54
CA GLY A 163 4.48 2.52 -10.87
C GLY A 163 5.94 2.74 -10.46
N MET A 164 6.59 3.82 -10.91
CA MET A 164 7.95 4.14 -10.46
C MET A 164 7.98 4.46 -8.97
N ILE A 165 9.02 4.01 -8.30
CA ILE A 165 9.23 4.32 -6.87
C ILE A 165 9.55 5.81 -6.74
N ASN A 166 8.72 6.54 -5.97
CA ASN A 166 8.88 7.96 -5.74
C ASN A 166 9.35 8.31 -4.32
N LYS A 167 9.15 7.43 -3.35
CA LYS A 167 9.62 7.65 -1.98
C LYS A 167 9.88 6.34 -1.24
N ARG A 168 10.76 6.43 -0.25
CA ARG A 168 10.96 5.40 0.76
C ARG A 168 10.48 5.93 2.11
N SER A 169 9.77 5.11 2.84
CA SER A 169 9.29 5.40 4.19
C SER A 169 9.45 4.18 5.10
N ILE A 170 9.15 4.35 6.37
CA ILE A 170 9.15 3.26 7.35
C ILE A 170 7.71 2.81 7.51
N HIS A 171 7.49 1.49 7.54
CA HIS A 171 6.18 0.91 7.82
C HIS A 171 5.63 1.43 9.15
N ALA A 172 4.34 1.76 9.15
CA ALA A 172 3.73 2.42 10.29
C ALA A 172 3.71 1.56 11.57
N SER A 173 3.64 0.24 11.45
CA SER A 173 3.47 -0.69 12.57
C SER A 173 4.43 -1.87 12.57
N GLY A 174 4.79 -2.41 11.43
CA GLY A 174 5.58 -3.63 11.32
C GLY A 174 7.05 -3.43 11.72
N VAL A 175 7.58 -4.41 12.44
CA VAL A 175 9.01 -4.60 12.70
C VAL A 175 9.39 -6.04 12.37
N TYR A 176 10.61 -6.24 11.96
CA TYR A 176 11.19 -7.56 11.72
C TYR A 176 12.14 -7.89 12.86
N ILE A 177 12.03 -9.10 13.39
CA ILE A 177 12.88 -9.62 14.48
C ILE A 177 13.56 -10.88 13.94
N TYR A 178 14.89 -11.00 14.05
CA TYR A 178 15.67 -12.14 13.60
C TYR A 178 16.73 -12.57 14.61
#